data_3f68a7b4d6c16592c2757d1d748bf953
#
_entry.id   3f68a7b4d6c16592c2757d1d748bf953
#
_cell.length_a   1.000
_cell.length_b   1.000
_cell.length_c   1.000
_cell.angle_alpha   90.00
_cell.angle_beta   90.00
_cell.angle_gamma   90.00
#
_symmetry.space_group_name_H-M   'P 1'
#
loop_
_entity.id
_entity.type
_entity.pdbx_description
1 polymer ?
#
loop_
_entity_poly.entity_id
_entity_poly.type
_entity_poly.pdbx_seq_one_letter_code
_entity_poly.pdbx_strand_id
1 'polypeptide(L)'
;MDKSDTLLDRILIVHRYLEGSGLDAGATLIRRLEATTGKATIQKIVQQINFEEIGHVDFGSRWYREICRDEKLDPRDDFPARMDSLRLRLPKRIEGINRDLRVKAGFSEEEIQYYENLRLDFLKPSTAIVQG
;
A
#
# COMPACT_ATOMS: atom_id res chain seq x y z
N MET A 1 -21.87 -4.59 6.20
CA MET A 1 -20.52 -5.15 6.15
C MET A 1 -20.60 -6.65 5.96
N ASP A 2 -19.83 -7.19 5.07
CA ASP A 2 -19.76 -8.62 4.87
C ASP A 2 -19.27 -9.32 6.16
N LYS A 3 -19.94 -10.41 6.53
CA LYS A 3 -19.57 -11.18 7.71
C LYS A 3 -18.19 -11.82 7.59
N SER A 4 -17.67 -11.98 6.36
CA SER A 4 -16.33 -12.50 6.13
C SER A 4 -15.23 -11.48 6.39
N ASP A 5 -15.59 -10.19 6.56
CA ASP A 5 -14.58 -9.16 6.84
C ASP A 5 -14.06 -9.33 8.26
N THR A 6 -12.77 -9.56 8.35
CA THR A 6 -12.08 -9.64 9.64
C THR A 6 -11.33 -8.35 9.91
N LEU A 7 -10.84 -8.20 11.13
CA LEU A 7 -9.97 -7.08 11.47
C LEU A 7 -8.71 -7.08 10.60
N LEU A 8 -8.15 -8.26 10.32
CA LEU A 8 -6.98 -8.38 9.44
C LEU A 8 -7.28 -7.88 8.03
N ASP A 9 -8.46 -8.23 7.48
CA ASP A 9 -8.86 -7.75 6.16
C ASP A 9 -8.91 -6.23 6.12
N ARG A 10 -9.48 -5.62 7.14
CA ARG A 10 -9.59 -4.16 7.22
C ARG A 10 -8.23 -3.48 7.34
N ILE A 11 -7.34 -4.04 8.14
CA ILE A 11 -5.98 -3.51 8.27
C ILE A 11 -5.27 -3.55 6.93
N LEU A 12 -5.37 -4.67 6.20
CA LEU A 12 -4.73 -4.79 4.89
C LEU A 12 -5.33 -3.82 3.87
N ILE A 13 -6.67 -3.68 3.84
CA ILE A 13 -7.32 -2.78 2.88
C ILE A 13 -7.01 -1.32 3.21
N VAL A 14 -7.29 -0.89 4.43
CA VAL A 14 -7.22 0.54 4.79
C VAL A 14 -5.79 0.96 5.07
N HIS A 15 -5.17 0.38 6.09
CA HIS A 15 -3.90 0.90 6.58
C HIS A 15 -2.72 0.53 5.71
N ARG A 16 -2.75 -0.63 5.07
CA ARG A 16 -1.61 -1.06 4.28
C ARG A 16 -1.79 -0.84 2.78
N TYR A 17 -2.98 -1.06 2.23
CA TYR A 17 -3.17 -0.85 0.80
C TYR A 17 -3.48 0.61 0.47
N LEU A 18 -4.56 1.16 1.03
CA LEU A 18 -4.98 2.52 0.69
C LEU A 18 -3.99 3.57 1.20
N GLU A 19 -3.64 3.52 2.46
CA GLU A 19 -2.69 4.49 3.04
C GLU A 19 -1.28 4.25 2.50
N GLY A 20 -0.88 3.00 2.28
CA GLY A 20 0.41 2.69 1.67
C GLY A 20 0.54 3.24 0.25
N SER A 21 -0.53 3.17 -0.53
CA SER A 21 -0.57 3.79 -1.87
C SER A 21 -0.40 5.30 -1.78
N GLY A 22 -0.89 5.92 -0.70
CA GLY A 22 -0.69 7.33 -0.43
C GLY A 22 0.77 7.71 -0.24
N LEU A 23 1.59 6.82 0.30
CA LEU A 23 3.03 7.06 0.42
C LEU A 23 3.68 7.18 -0.96
N ASP A 24 3.33 6.30 -1.88
CA ASP A 24 3.89 6.32 -3.24
C ASP A 24 3.45 7.58 -3.99
N ALA A 25 2.16 7.90 -3.91
CA ALA A 25 1.61 9.11 -4.55
C ALA A 25 2.23 10.38 -3.97
N GLY A 26 2.41 10.43 -2.66
CA GLY A 26 3.02 11.56 -1.97
C GLY A 26 4.48 11.77 -2.39
N ALA A 27 5.24 10.69 -2.54
CA ALA A 27 6.63 10.79 -3.02
C ALA A 27 6.68 11.36 -4.44
N THR A 28 5.76 10.94 -5.31
CA THR A 28 5.65 11.47 -6.66
C THR A 28 5.31 12.96 -6.64
N LEU A 29 4.37 13.36 -5.78
CA LEU A 29 3.98 14.76 -5.63
C LEU A 29 5.15 15.63 -5.20
N ILE A 30 5.94 15.19 -4.22
CA ILE A 30 7.12 15.94 -3.77
C ILE A 30 8.08 16.16 -4.93
N ARG A 31 8.37 15.11 -5.72
CA ARG A 31 9.27 15.26 -6.87
C ARG A 31 8.75 16.26 -7.89
N ARG A 32 7.44 16.28 -8.13
CA ARG A 32 6.83 17.25 -9.04
C ARG A 32 6.93 18.66 -8.49
N LEU A 33 6.75 18.85 -7.20
CA LEU A 33 6.88 20.16 -6.56
C LEU A 33 8.31 20.66 -6.57
N GLU A 34 9.28 19.77 -6.42
CA GLU A 34 10.70 20.13 -6.53
C GLU A 34 11.06 20.61 -7.93
N ALA A 35 10.45 20.01 -8.95
CA ALA A 35 10.67 20.39 -10.34
C ALA A 35 10.01 21.71 -10.71
N THR A 36 8.93 22.09 -10.01
CA THR A 36 8.25 23.37 -10.19
C THR A 36 8.68 24.32 -9.10
N THR A 37 9.40 25.34 -9.44
CA THR A 37 10.05 26.23 -8.49
C THR A 37 9.11 27.09 -7.65
N GLY A 38 9.55 27.52 -6.49
CA GLY A 38 9.05 28.70 -5.79
C GLY A 38 8.02 28.45 -4.70
N LYS A 39 7.71 27.22 -4.32
CA LYS A 39 6.71 26.92 -3.29
C LYS A 39 7.31 26.13 -2.13
N ALA A 40 8.41 26.64 -1.56
CA ALA A 40 9.13 25.95 -0.48
C ALA A 40 8.22 25.64 0.72
N THR A 41 7.29 26.53 1.05
CA THR A 41 6.35 26.30 2.16
C THR A 41 5.43 25.12 1.87
N ILE A 42 4.92 25.02 0.64
CA ILE A 42 4.05 23.90 0.24
C ILE A 42 4.85 22.60 0.26
N GLN A 43 6.08 22.59 -0.23
CA GLN A 43 6.95 21.42 -0.19
C GLN A 43 7.15 20.93 1.24
N LYS A 44 7.41 21.85 2.18
CA LYS A 44 7.59 21.49 3.59
C LYS A 44 6.34 20.89 4.20
N ILE A 45 5.17 21.42 3.87
CA ILE A 45 3.89 20.89 4.35
C ILE A 45 3.68 19.47 3.83
N VAL A 46 3.88 19.24 2.54
CA VAL A 46 3.69 17.92 1.93
C VAL A 46 4.69 16.92 2.49
N GLN A 47 5.94 17.33 2.69
CA GLN A 47 6.95 16.48 3.30
C GLN A 47 6.57 16.08 4.73
N GLN A 48 6.01 17.01 5.50
CA GLN A 48 5.56 16.74 6.87
C GLN A 48 4.38 15.77 6.88
N ILE A 49 3.41 15.95 5.99
CA ILE A 49 2.27 15.04 5.85
C ILE A 49 2.76 13.64 5.51
N ASN A 50 3.68 13.51 4.56
CA ASN A 50 4.23 12.22 4.17
C ASN A 50 5.00 11.56 5.31
N PHE A 51 5.75 12.33 6.06
CA PHE A 51 6.48 11.82 7.22
C PHE A 51 5.52 11.23 8.26
N GLU A 52 4.43 11.93 8.55
CA GLU A 52 3.42 11.46 9.48
C GLU A 52 2.70 10.21 8.95
N GLU A 53 2.46 10.16 7.65
CA GLU A 53 1.80 9.02 7.02
C GLU A 53 2.65 7.74 7.12
N ILE A 54 3.97 7.84 7.07
CA ILE A 54 4.85 6.68 7.29
C ILE A 54 4.51 6.03 8.64
N GLY A 55 4.36 6.84 9.68
CA GLY A 55 4.01 6.35 11.02
C GLY A 55 2.65 5.66 11.06
N HIS A 56 1.66 6.23 10.36
CA HIS A 56 0.32 5.64 10.31
C HIS A 56 0.33 4.28 9.62
N VAL A 57 1.03 4.17 8.51
CA VAL A 57 1.14 2.91 7.78
C VAL A 57 1.95 1.88 8.57
N ASP A 58 3.04 2.31 9.20
CA ASP A 58 3.85 1.43 10.05
C ASP A 58 3.02 0.89 11.23
N PHE A 59 2.17 1.72 11.82
CA PHE A 59 1.25 1.29 12.86
C PHE A 59 0.36 0.14 12.38
N GLY A 60 -0.21 0.26 11.17
CA GLY A 60 -0.99 -0.82 10.56
C GLY A 60 -0.16 -2.07 10.32
N SER A 61 1.09 -1.92 9.89
CA SER A 61 2.01 -3.05 9.69
C SER A 61 2.28 -3.80 10.99
N ARG A 62 2.51 -3.06 12.07
CA ARG A 62 2.77 -3.66 13.40
C ARG A 62 1.55 -4.40 13.92
N TRP A 63 0.37 -3.80 13.81
CA TRP A 63 -0.86 -4.44 14.25
C TRP A 63 -1.19 -5.67 13.43
N TYR A 64 -0.96 -5.63 12.13
CA TYR A 64 -1.13 -6.79 11.28
C TYR A 64 -0.29 -7.98 11.79
N ARG A 65 0.99 -7.73 12.06
CA ARG A 65 1.88 -8.79 12.55
C ARG A 65 1.49 -9.28 13.94
N GLU A 66 1.07 -8.37 14.81
CA GLU A 66 0.67 -8.70 16.17
C GLU A 66 -0.57 -9.60 16.18
N ILE A 67 -1.57 -9.28 15.37
CA ILE A 67 -2.78 -10.08 15.28
C ILE A 67 -2.48 -11.43 14.62
N CYS A 68 -1.63 -11.45 13.59
CA CYS A 68 -1.18 -12.73 13.01
C CYS A 68 -0.56 -13.62 14.07
N ARG A 69 0.30 -13.05 14.93
CA ARG A 69 0.92 -13.81 16.02
C ARG A 69 -0.13 -14.38 16.96
N ASP A 70 -1.08 -13.57 17.38
CA ASP A 70 -2.15 -14.01 18.31
C ASP A 70 -3.01 -15.10 17.69
N GLU A 71 -3.24 -15.05 16.38
CA GLU A 71 -4.04 -16.04 15.68
C GLU A 71 -3.20 -17.21 15.14
N LYS A 72 -1.90 -17.23 15.43
CA LYS A 72 -0.95 -18.26 15.00
C LYS A 72 -0.84 -18.36 13.48
N LEU A 73 -0.87 -17.22 12.81
CA LEU A 73 -0.68 -17.10 11.37
C LEU A 73 0.72 -16.60 11.07
N ASP A 74 1.36 -17.17 10.03
CA ASP A 74 2.62 -16.64 9.53
C ASP A 74 2.32 -15.55 8.51
N PRO A 75 2.78 -14.30 8.74
CA PRO A 75 2.52 -13.21 7.78
C PRO A 75 3.00 -13.51 6.36
N ARG A 76 4.06 -14.30 6.20
CA ARG A 76 4.58 -14.65 4.88
C ARG A 76 3.59 -15.47 4.07
N ASP A 77 2.79 -16.30 4.75
CA ASP A 77 1.76 -17.12 4.12
C ASP A 77 0.42 -16.39 4.10
N ASP A 78 0.06 -15.73 5.20
CA ASP A 78 -1.22 -15.06 5.34
C ASP A 78 -1.36 -13.87 4.40
N PHE A 79 -0.31 -13.03 4.29
CA PHE A 79 -0.41 -11.80 3.52
C PHE A 79 -0.77 -12.05 2.05
N PRO A 80 -0.02 -12.87 1.29
CA PRO A 80 -0.38 -13.07 -0.11
C PRO A 80 -1.74 -13.76 -0.28
N ALA A 81 -2.06 -14.75 0.54
CA ALA A 81 -3.33 -15.46 0.44
C ALA A 81 -4.51 -14.54 0.76
N ARG A 82 -4.39 -13.73 1.80
CA ARG A 82 -5.44 -12.79 2.19
C ARG A 82 -5.61 -11.68 1.16
N MET A 83 -4.52 -11.13 0.67
CA MET A 83 -4.57 -10.11 -0.38
C MET A 83 -5.21 -10.64 -1.66
N ASP A 84 -4.89 -11.87 -2.06
CA ASP A 84 -5.53 -12.47 -3.22
C ASP A 84 -7.04 -12.60 -3.04
N SER A 85 -7.50 -12.95 -1.84
CA SER A 85 -8.92 -13.03 -1.56
C SER A 85 -9.62 -11.68 -1.56
N LEU A 86 -8.88 -10.60 -1.30
CA LEU A 86 -9.43 -9.23 -1.26
C LEU A 86 -9.28 -8.51 -2.58
N ARG A 87 -8.58 -9.08 -3.54
CA ARG A 87 -8.12 -8.39 -4.74
C ARG A 87 -9.23 -7.68 -5.51
N LEU A 88 -10.39 -8.31 -5.68
CA LEU A 88 -11.50 -7.73 -6.43
C LEU A 88 -12.13 -6.54 -5.71
N ARG A 89 -11.88 -6.39 -4.43
CA ARG A 89 -12.41 -5.30 -3.60
C ARG A 89 -11.45 -4.11 -3.54
N LEU A 90 -10.24 -4.26 -4.03
CA LEU A 90 -9.22 -3.22 -3.96
C LEU A 90 -9.34 -2.28 -5.15
N PRO A 91 -9.33 -0.96 -4.93
CA PRO A 91 -9.23 -0.03 -6.06
C PRO A 91 -7.87 -0.18 -6.74
N LYS A 92 -7.86 -0.02 -8.06
CA LYS A 92 -6.62 -0.14 -8.83
C LYS A 92 -5.69 1.02 -8.52
N ARG A 93 -4.45 0.70 -8.19
CA ARG A 93 -3.39 1.69 -7.94
C ARG A 93 -2.23 1.37 -8.88
N ILE A 94 -1.86 2.34 -9.71
CA ILE A 94 -0.86 2.15 -10.76
C ILE A 94 0.40 3.00 -10.56
N GLU A 95 0.46 3.83 -9.51
CA GLU A 95 1.66 4.59 -9.20
C GLU A 95 2.84 3.68 -8.90
N GLY A 96 4.03 4.15 -9.24
CA GLY A 96 5.26 3.43 -8.93
C GLY A 96 5.45 3.29 -7.41
N ILE A 97 5.87 2.11 -7.00
CA ILE A 97 6.09 1.79 -5.59
C ILE A 97 7.39 2.44 -5.11
N ASN A 98 7.33 3.16 -4.00
CA ASN A 98 8.53 3.70 -3.36
C ASN A 98 9.02 2.71 -2.32
N ARG A 99 10.03 1.91 -2.70
CA ARG A 99 10.56 0.85 -1.84
C ARG A 99 11.07 1.36 -0.51
N ASP A 100 11.82 2.46 -0.51
CA ASP A 100 12.39 3.01 0.71
C ASP A 100 11.32 3.40 1.72
N LEU A 101 10.29 4.10 1.28
CA LEU A 101 9.18 4.48 2.14
C LEU A 101 8.40 3.26 2.63
N ARG A 102 8.21 2.27 1.76
CA ARG A 102 7.53 1.03 2.14
C ARG A 102 8.30 0.29 3.24
N VAL A 103 9.62 0.18 3.10
CA VAL A 103 10.44 -0.44 4.15
C VAL A 103 10.32 0.33 5.46
N LYS A 104 10.36 1.66 5.41
CA LYS A 104 10.19 2.51 6.61
C LYS A 104 8.83 2.34 7.24
N ALA A 105 7.81 2.04 6.43
CA ALA A 105 6.44 1.82 6.91
C ALA A 105 6.18 0.37 7.31
N GLY A 106 7.21 -0.45 7.41
CA GLY A 106 7.11 -1.78 7.97
C GLY A 106 6.75 -2.90 6.99
N PHE A 107 6.89 -2.67 5.68
CA PHE A 107 6.68 -3.71 4.69
C PHE A 107 7.91 -4.57 4.51
N SER A 108 7.71 -5.89 4.38
CA SER A 108 8.79 -6.81 4.02
C SER A 108 9.06 -6.75 2.52
N GLU A 109 10.21 -7.28 2.10
CA GLU A 109 10.55 -7.37 0.67
C GLU A 109 9.51 -8.20 -0.10
N GLU A 110 9.04 -9.30 0.48
CA GLU A 110 8.02 -10.14 -0.15
C GLU A 110 6.71 -9.38 -0.32
N GLU A 111 6.32 -8.57 0.68
CA GLU A 111 5.12 -7.76 0.61
C GLU A 111 5.25 -6.67 -0.46
N ILE A 112 6.41 -6.01 -0.53
CA ILE A 112 6.68 -5.01 -1.55
C ILE A 112 6.61 -5.65 -2.95
N GLN A 113 7.20 -6.82 -3.11
CA GLN A 113 7.16 -7.53 -4.38
C GLN A 113 5.73 -7.93 -4.76
N TYR A 114 4.90 -8.30 -3.78
CA TYR A 114 3.49 -8.56 -4.03
C TYR A 114 2.80 -7.33 -4.62
N TYR A 115 3.01 -6.17 -4.03
CA TYR A 115 2.42 -4.92 -4.53
C TYR A 115 2.94 -4.54 -5.92
N GLU A 116 4.22 -4.77 -6.19
CA GLU A 116 4.77 -4.56 -7.52
C GLU A 116 4.07 -5.44 -8.55
N ASN A 117 3.87 -6.71 -8.24
CA ASN A 117 3.19 -7.64 -9.13
C ASN A 117 1.72 -7.27 -9.32
N LEU A 118 1.04 -6.85 -8.26
CA LEU A 118 -0.35 -6.41 -8.31
C LEU A 118 -0.48 -5.17 -9.20
N ARG A 119 0.43 -4.21 -9.06
CA ARG A 119 0.48 -3.02 -9.88
C ARG A 119 0.63 -3.37 -11.36
N LEU A 120 1.56 -4.27 -11.67
CA LEU A 120 1.78 -4.71 -13.06
C LEU A 120 0.54 -5.39 -13.63
N ASP A 121 -0.17 -6.17 -12.83
CA ASP A 121 -1.42 -6.79 -13.27
C ASP A 121 -2.49 -5.74 -13.57
N PHE A 122 -2.58 -4.69 -12.76
CA PHE A 122 -3.52 -3.59 -13.01
C PHE A 122 -3.19 -2.83 -14.27
N LEU A 123 -1.93 -2.80 -14.69
CA LEU A 123 -1.49 -2.12 -15.91
C LEU A 123 -1.71 -2.96 -17.17
N LYS A 124 -1.98 -4.26 -17.04
CA LYS A 124 -2.21 -5.12 -18.20
C LYS A 124 -3.54 -4.80 -18.86
N PRO A 125 -3.60 -4.83 -20.21
CA PRO A 125 -4.88 -4.69 -20.90
C PRO A 125 -5.81 -5.84 -20.53
N SER A 126 -7.13 -5.56 -20.53
CA SER A 126 -8.11 -6.59 -20.28
C SER A 126 -8.14 -7.60 -21.43
N THR A 127 -7.82 -8.87 -21.15
CA THR A 127 -7.85 -9.91 -22.18
C THR A 127 -9.28 -10.29 -22.55
N ALA A 128 -10.25 -10.06 -21.68
CA ALA A 128 -11.66 -10.35 -21.95
C ALA A 128 -12.19 -9.54 -23.12
N ILE A 129 -11.71 -8.30 -23.31
CA ILE A 129 -12.12 -7.44 -24.41
C ILE A 129 -11.54 -7.96 -25.73
N VAL A 130 -10.33 -8.48 -25.70
CA VAL A 130 -9.63 -8.96 -26.89
C VAL A 130 -10.24 -10.27 -27.40
N GLN A 131 -10.75 -11.09 -26.51
CA GLN A 131 -11.30 -12.39 -26.84
C GLN A 131 -12.78 -12.34 -27.24
N GLY A 132 -13.39 -11.19 -27.08
CA GLY A 132 -14.80 -10.98 -27.37
C GLY A 132 -15.17 -10.98 -28.84
#